data_9dc276f48ef2069f8a6fb63653a55a37
#
_entry.id   9dc276f48ef2069f8a6fb63653a55a37
#
_cell.length_a   1.000
_cell.length_b   1.000
_cell.length_c   1.000
_cell.angle_alpha   90.00
_cell.angle_beta   90.00
_cell.angle_gamma   90.00
#
_symmetry.space_group_name_H-M   'P 1'
#
loop_
_entity.id
_entity.type
_entity.pdbx_description
1 polymer ?
#
loop_
_entity_poly.entity_id
_entity_poly.type
_entity_poly.pdbx_seq_one_letter_code
_entity_poly.pdbx_strand_id
1 'polypeptide(L)'
;MTTRIRRIHPDACWILANEHDELAAVGRDANRIHVQRIQAATPVADAFIADHSTCIAARLGLSNYHAEKISFEALVLAQFPTLMELLLTGMYLPSSVSRLAELLACIPEDLAAALDLDVTDCLGPTVPNQYPLTPAQISARILPIVNDYCPENRLSEPPETHLHIKRSENSTTFCLSVPLLEGQAIEKLIATTARTHNVSAAEALVLLIMGNADVSITLNLFRHADNPDAPLVAAGTILDEQSTKKWLDKVTHTRTLAPSGTSSYSPTAAQRAYIEARDVHCRFPGCSVPAYRCDIDHIHRYDGGGPTHTDNLHLLCRHHHKLKTAGAWDVTRYPDSSETWSSINDGHTVTTVADGPLARPTFAQRLR
;
A
#
# COMPACT_ATOMS: atom_id res chain seq x y z
N MET A 1 16.82 -16.32 -8.63
CA MET A 1 15.74 -15.93 -9.55
C MET A 1 14.50 -16.74 -9.26
N THR A 2 13.63 -16.24 -8.42
CA THR A 2 12.30 -16.85 -8.23
C THR A 2 11.30 -15.82 -8.73
N THR A 3 11.20 -15.74 -10.06
CA THR A 3 10.18 -14.97 -10.74
C THR A 3 8.83 -15.49 -10.21
N ARG A 4 8.18 -14.73 -9.36
CA ARG A 4 6.79 -14.99 -8.97
C ARG A 4 5.95 -14.84 -10.22
N ILE A 5 5.75 -15.94 -10.95
CA ILE A 5 4.83 -15.99 -12.10
C ILE A 5 3.45 -15.58 -11.57
N ARG A 6 3.07 -14.33 -11.82
CA ARG A 6 1.71 -13.85 -11.55
C ARG A 6 0.80 -14.46 -12.58
N ARG A 7 -0.19 -15.21 -12.12
CA ARG A 7 -1.19 -15.75 -13.02
C ARG A 7 -2.30 -14.73 -13.20
N ILE A 8 -2.55 -14.42 -14.45
CA ILE A 8 -3.51 -13.43 -14.89
C ILE A 8 -4.79 -14.20 -15.28
N HIS A 9 -5.94 -13.77 -14.74
CA HIS A 9 -7.23 -14.28 -15.18
C HIS A 9 -7.41 -13.94 -16.67
N PRO A 10 -8.00 -14.82 -17.52
CA PRO A 10 -8.22 -14.50 -18.94
C PRO A 10 -8.96 -13.19 -19.18
N ASP A 11 -9.92 -12.86 -18.30
CA ASP A 11 -10.71 -11.62 -18.37
C ASP A 11 -10.19 -10.54 -17.41
N ALA A 12 -8.91 -10.59 -17.01
CA ALA A 12 -8.34 -9.60 -16.10
C ALA A 12 -8.39 -8.21 -16.74
N CYS A 13 -8.99 -7.26 -16.05
CA CYS A 13 -9.12 -5.87 -16.50
C CYS A 13 -9.19 -4.93 -15.30
N TRP A 14 -8.85 -3.67 -15.55
CA TRP A 14 -9.06 -2.62 -14.58
C TRP A 14 -10.52 -2.17 -14.55
N ILE A 15 -11.03 -1.81 -13.38
CA ILE A 15 -12.37 -1.17 -13.25
C ILE A 15 -12.50 0.05 -14.17
N LEU A 16 -11.42 0.83 -14.33
CA LEU A 16 -11.37 1.99 -15.22
C LEU A 16 -11.45 1.62 -16.71
N ALA A 17 -11.31 0.34 -17.09
CA ALA A 17 -11.43 -0.11 -18.47
C ALA A 17 -12.88 -0.24 -18.94
N ASN A 18 -13.87 -0.11 -18.05
CA ASN A 18 -15.27 -0.18 -18.41
C ASN A 18 -15.66 1.00 -19.33
N GLU A 19 -15.94 0.69 -20.59
CA GLU A 19 -16.29 1.68 -21.61
C GLU A 19 -17.74 2.21 -21.46
N HIS A 20 -18.58 1.48 -20.73
CA HIS A 20 -19.98 1.85 -20.49
C HIS A 20 -20.18 2.69 -19.23
N ASP A 21 -19.13 2.91 -18.45
CA ASP A 21 -19.14 3.73 -17.24
C ASP A 21 -18.53 5.11 -17.55
N GLU A 22 -19.39 6.13 -17.66
CA GLU A 22 -18.97 7.51 -17.95
C GLU A 22 -18.01 8.07 -16.90
N LEU A 23 -18.20 7.72 -15.61
CA LEU A 23 -17.35 8.20 -14.53
C LEU A 23 -15.97 7.53 -14.59
N ALA A 24 -15.91 6.24 -14.92
CA ALA A 24 -14.65 5.53 -15.17
C ALA A 24 -13.91 6.13 -16.37
N ALA A 25 -14.63 6.48 -17.46
CA ALA A 25 -14.06 7.13 -18.63
C ALA A 25 -13.43 8.49 -18.28
N VAL A 26 -14.15 9.34 -17.54
CA VAL A 26 -13.62 10.63 -17.07
C VAL A 26 -12.38 10.45 -16.19
N GLY A 27 -12.41 9.47 -15.26
CA GLY A 27 -11.26 9.14 -14.40
C GLY A 27 -10.05 8.69 -15.21
N ARG A 28 -10.26 7.83 -16.19
CA ARG A 28 -9.21 7.35 -17.11
C ARG A 28 -8.60 8.49 -17.92
N ASP A 29 -9.45 9.39 -18.44
CA ASP A 29 -8.98 10.53 -19.23
C ASP A 29 -8.19 11.52 -18.37
N ALA A 30 -8.63 11.80 -17.15
CA ALA A 30 -7.90 12.64 -16.22
C ALA A 30 -6.51 12.06 -15.88
N ASN A 31 -6.43 10.75 -15.62
CA ASN A 31 -5.16 10.05 -15.39
C ASN A 31 -4.26 10.12 -16.64
N ARG A 32 -4.82 9.91 -17.83
CA ARG A 32 -4.09 10.00 -19.10
C ARG A 32 -3.52 11.41 -19.32
N ILE A 33 -4.32 12.44 -19.08
CA ILE A 33 -3.86 13.83 -19.19
C ILE A 33 -2.72 14.12 -18.23
N HIS A 34 -2.77 13.55 -17.01
CA HIS A 34 -1.65 13.70 -16.06
C HIS A 34 -0.35 13.12 -16.65
N VAL A 35 -0.38 11.91 -17.21
CA VAL A 35 0.79 11.27 -17.83
C VAL A 35 1.24 12.01 -19.10
N GLN A 36 0.31 12.51 -19.92
CA GLN A 36 0.64 13.34 -21.08
C GLN A 36 1.37 14.64 -20.68
N ARG A 37 1.00 15.25 -19.54
CA ARG A 37 1.72 16.43 -19.01
C ARG A 37 3.15 16.07 -18.62
N ILE A 38 3.37 14.91 -18.00
CA ILE A 38 4.70 14.40 -17.66
C ILE A 38 5.50 14.16 -18.94
N GLN A 39 4.93 13.47 -19.92
CA GLN A 39 5.59 13.20 -21.20
C GLN A 39 5.95 14.50 -21.96
N ALA A 40 5.04 15.47 -22.01
CA ALA A 40 5.29 16.77 -22.64
C ALA A 40 6.35 17.61 -21.88
N ALA A 41 6.58 17.32 -20.62
CA ALA A 41 7.59 17.94 -19.79
C ALA A 41 8.95 17.23 -19.86
N THR A 42 9.15 16.23 -20.72
CA THR A 42 10.46 15.59 -20.87
C THR A 42 11.46 16.62 -21.43
N PRO A 43 12.57 16.90 -20.71
CA PRO A 43 13.56 17.86 -21.16
C PRO A 43 14.32 17.33 -22.38
N VAL A 44 14.77 18.23 -23.25
CA VAL A 44 15.73 17.88 -24.28
C VAL A 44 17.11 17.59 -23.68
N ALA A 45 17.94 16.79 -24.34
CA ALA A 45 19.17 16.24 -23.79
C ALA A 45 20.14 17.26 -23.13
N ASP A 46 20.12 18.51 -23.57
CA ASP A 46 21.01 19.56 -23.07
C ASP A 46 20.28 20.62 -22.20
N ALA A 47 19.07 20.32 -21.74
CA ALA A 47 18.29 21.27 -20.95
C ALA A 47 18.89 21.49 -19.57
N PHE A 48 19.03 22.78 -19.17
CA PHE A 48 19.33 23.12 -17.79
C PHE A 48 18.08 22.91 -16.93
N ILE A 49 18.10 21.89 -16.07
CA ILE A 49 16.90 21.38 -15.34
C ILE A 49 16.19 22.46 -14.51
N ALA A 50 16.94 23.34 -13.84
CA ALA A 50 16.33 24.40 -13.03
C ALA A 50 15.56 25.42 -13.86
N ASP A 51 16.07 25.79 -15.06
CA ASP A 51 15.38 26.67 -15.99
C ASP A 51 14.18 25.95 -16.64
N HIS A 52 14.32 24.67 -16.93
CA HIS A 52 13.27 23.86 -17.51
C HIS A 52 12.04 23.76 -16.59
N SER A 53 12.23 23.48 -15.30
CA SER A 53 11.12 23.46 -14.33
C SER A 53 10.43 24.83 -14.19
N THR A 54 11.19 25.93 -14.24
CA THR A 54 10.64 27.28 -14.25
C THR A 54 9.77 27.55 -15.49
N CYS A 55 10.21 27.10 -16.66
CA CYS A 55 9.43 27.16 -17.90
C CYS A 55 8.14 26.34 -17.83
N ILE A 56 8.18 25.16 -17.23
CA ILE A 56 6.97 24.32 -16.97
C ILE A 56 6.01 25.05 -16.04
N ALA A 57 6.52 25.63 -14.94
CA ALA A 57 5.73 26.40 -13.99
C ALA A 57 4.96 27.54 -14.70
N ALA A 58 5.67 28.32 -15.51
CA ALA A 58 5.07 29.44 -16.25
C ALA A 58 4.02 29.03 -17.28
N ARG A 59 4.28 27.92 -18.02
CA ARG A 59 3.38 27.43 -19.08
C ARG A 59 2.11 26.77 -18.54
N LEU A 60 2.22 26.07 -17.42
CA LEU A 60 1.12 25.30 -16.83
C LEU A 60 0.43 26.04 -15.68
N GLY A 61 0.90 27.23 -15.30
CA GLY A 61 0.36 27.98 -14.15
C GLY A 61 0.56 27.24 -12.82
N LEU A 62 1.69 26.55 -12.66
CA LEU A 62 1.98 25.74 -11.49
C LEU A 62 2.92 26.47 -10.51
N SER A 63 2.89 26.06 -9.23
CA SER A 63 3.96 26.44 -8.32
C SER A 63 5.28 25.75 -8.72
N ASN A 64 6.42 26.34 -8.35
CA ASN A 64 7.75 25.76 -8.64
C ASN A 64 7.85 24.32 -8.13
N TYR A 65 7.35 24.04 -6.93
CA TYR A 65 7.32 22.69 -6.35
C TYR A 65 6.62 21.67 -7.26
N HIS A 66 5.44 21.99 -7.81
CA HIS A 66 4.73 21.08 -8.69
C HIS A 66 5.42 20.94 -10.06
N ALA A 67 6.05 22.01 -10.55
CA ALA A 67 6.79 21.97 -11.81
C ALA A 67 8.08 21.13 -11.68
N GLU A 68 8.81 21.26 -10.58
CA GLU A 68 9.98 20.44 -10.26
C GLU A 68 9.60 18.96 -10.15
N LYS A 69 8.47 18.66 -9.50
CA LYS A 69 7.96 17.30 -9.40
C LYS A 69 7.66 16.71 -10.78
N ILE A 70 6.95 17.43 -11.64
CA ILE A 70 6.65 16.97 -13.01
C ILE A 70 7.94 16.81 -13.83
N SER A 71 8.90 17.73 -13.69
CA SER A 71 10.19 17.63 -14.36
C SER A 71 10.98 16.40 -13.91
N PHE A 72 10.98 16.10 -12.62
CA PHE A 72 11.58 14.87 -12.07
C PHE A 72 10.91 13.60 -12.60
N GLU A 73 9.57 13.53 -12.55
CA GLU A 73 8.80 12.41 -13.07
C GLU A 73 9.08 12.20 -14.57
N ALA A 74 9.16 13.28 -15.34
CA ALA A 74 9.45 13.25 -16.77
C ALA A 74 10.84 12.70 -17.07
N LEU A 75 11.86 13.15 -16.34
CA LEU A 75 13.25 12.68 -16.50
C LEU A 75 13.38 11.19 -16.23
N VAL A 76 12.77 10.71 -15.15
CA VAL A 76 12.85 9.31 -14.77
C VAL A 76 12.07 8.43 -15.75
N LEU A 77 10.80 8.76 -16.00
CA LEU A 77 9.91 7.91 -16.81
C LEU A 77 10.25 7.91 -18.30
N ALA A 78 10.96 8.93 -18.81
CA ALA A 78 11.46 8.93 -20.19
C ALA A 78 12.44 7.79 -20.49
N GLN A 79 13.09 7.24 -19.47
CA GLN A 79 14.01 6.11 -19.60
C GLN A 79 13.28 4.76 -19.76
N PHE A 80 11.95 4.73 -19.56
CA PHE A 80 11.10 3.54 -19.54
C PHE A 80 9.95 3.67 -20.58
N PRO A 81 10.24 3.56 -21.89
CA PRO A 81 9.26 3.80 -22.94
C PRO A 81 8.07 2.84 -22.92
N THR A 82 8.28 1.56 -22.63
CA THR A 82 7.18 0.57 -22.54
C THR A 82 6.28 0.86 -21.35
N LEU A 83 6.87 1.22 -20.21
CA LEU A 83 6.12 1.67 -19.04
C LEU A 83 5.32 2.95 -19.36
N MET A 84 5.91 3.92 -20.06
CA MET A 84 5.23 5.15 -20.44
C MET A 84 4.00 4.86 -21.30
N GLU A 85 4.08 3.95 -22.27
CA GLU A 85 2.93 3.51 -23.08
C GLU A 85 1.83 2.91 -22.20
N LEU A 86 2.22 2.05 -21.24
CA LEU A 86 1.27 1.50 -20.28
C LEU A 86 0.58 2.58 -19.44
N LEU A 87 1.32 3.56 -18.94
CA LEU A 87 0.77 4.65 -18.13
C LEU A 87 -0.17 5.56 -18.93
N LEU A 88 0.11 5.77 -20.22
CA LEU A 88 -0.74 6.54 -21.14
C LEU A 88 -2.12 5.89 -21.39
N THR A 89 -2.33 4.64 -21.01
CA THR A 89 -3.67 4.03 -21.02
C THR A 89 -4.65 4.71 -20.05
N GLY A 90 -4.13 5.45 -19.04
CA GLY A 90 -4.93 6.14 -18.02
C GLY A 90 -5.43 5.21 -16.89
N MET A 91 -4.95 3.99 -16.83
CA MET A 91 -5.37 3.01 -15.82
C MET A 91 -4.67 3.18 -14.46
N TYR A 92 -3.72 4.11 -14.35
CA TYR A 92 -2.90 4.33 -13.16
C TYR A 92 -3.18 5.71 -12.57
N LEU A 93 -3.36 5.74 -11.24
CA LEU A 93 -3.60 6.98 -10.50
C LEU A 93 -2.35 7.88 -10.51
N PRO A 94 -2.48 9.21 -10.51
CA PRO A 94 -1.35 10.13 -10.44
C PRO A 94 -0.38 9.83 -9.29
N SER A 95 -0.90 9.48 -8.11
CA SER A 95 -0.06 9.09 -6.95
C SER A 95 0.75 7.81 -7.19
N SER A 96 0.22 6.87 -7.96
CA SER A 96 0.90 5.64 -8.34
C SER A 96 1.98 5.90 -9.39
N VAL A 97 1.73 6.81 -10.33
CA VAL A 97 2.73 7.27 -11.31
C VAL A 97 3.89 7.98 -10.61
N SER A 98 3.60 8.90 -9.68
CA SER A 98 4.64 9.54 -8.86
C SER A 98 5.47 8.52 -8.10
N ARG A 99 4.82 7.52 -7.51
CA ARG A 99 5.53 6.47 -6.75
C ARG A 99 6.42 5.61 -7.65
N LEU A 100 6.00 5.30 -8.87
CA LEU A 100 6.84 4.62 -9.87
C LEU A 100 8.10 5.43 -10.16
N ALA A 101 7.97 6.72 -10.45
CA ALA A 101 9.11 7.60 -10.71
C ALA A 101 10.08 7.62 -9.51
N GLU A 102 9.58 7.73 -8.28
CA GLU A 102 10.41 7.69 -7.07
C GLU A 102 11.21 6.39 -6.93
N LEU A 103 10.59 5.25 -7.22
CA LEU A 103 11.22 3.92 -7.10
C LEU A 103 12.24 3.67 -8.22
N LEU A 104 12.01 4.19 -9.41
CA LEU A 104 12.86 3.99 -10.57
C LEU A 104 14.01 5.02 -10.68
N ALA A 105 13.96 6.10 -9.91
CA ALA A 105 14.96 7.16 -9.95
C ALA A 105 16.39 6.71 -9.57
N CYS A 106 16.52 5.62 -8.83
CA CYS A 106 17.82 5.06 -8.46
C CYS A 106 18.42 4.14 -9.54
N ILE A 107 17.69 3.85 -10.62
CA ILE A 107 18.12 2.96 -11.68
C ILE A 107 19.09 3.72 -12.60
N PRO A 108 20.31 3.22 -12.83
CA PRO A 108 21.22 3.76 -13.84
C PRO A 108 20.61 3.67 -15.25
N GLU A 109 20.89 4.68 -16.08
CA GLU A 109 20.31 4.80 -17.44
C GLU A 109 20.60 3.58 -18.32
N ASP A 110 21.78 2.99 -18.19
CA ASP A 110 22.22 1.78 -18.94
C ASP A 110 21.43 0.52 -18.55
N LEU A 111 20.81 0.49 -17.37
CA LEU A 111 19.98 -0.62 -16.91
C LEU A 111 18.49 -0.39 -17.16
N ALA A 112 18.07 0.84 -17.41
CA ALA A 112 16.64 1.19 -17.55
C ALA A 112 15.94 0.38 -18.64
N ALA A 113 16.58 0.23 -19.82
CA ALA A 113 16.03 -0.55 -20.93
C ALA A 113 15.83 -2.05 -20.60
N ALA A 114 16.70 -2.63 -19.77
CA ALA A 114 16.57 -4.02 -19.33
C ALA A 114 15.43 -4.23 -18.33
N LEU A 115 15.16 -3.21 -17.51
CA LEU A 115 14.10 -3.24 -16.50
C LEU A 115 12.72 -2.88 -17.06
N ASP A 116 12.64 -2.16 -18.16
CA ASP A 116 11.38 -1.56 -18.65
C ASP A 116 10.29 -2.62 -18.85
N LEU A 117 10.62 -3.76 -19.45
CA LEU A 117 9.68 -4.85 -19.64
C LEU A 117 9.27 -5.51 -18.30
N ASP A 118 10.24 -5.82 -17.43
CA ASP A 118 9.99 -6.48 -16.16
C ASP A 118 9.11 -5.63 -15.24
N VAL A 119 9.36 -4.32 -15.21
CA VAL A 119 8.55 -3.34 -14.48
C VAL A 119 7.14 -3.27 -15.06
N THR A 120 7.02 -3.16 -16.38
CA THR A 120 5.73 -3.05 -17.07
C THR A 120 4.86 -4.28 -16.87
N ASP A 121 5.42 -5.47 -17.04
CA ASP A 121 4.71 -6.74 -16.91
C ASP A 121 4.16 -6.97 -15.49
N CYS A 122 4.86 -6.50 -14.47
CA CYS A 122 4.41 -6.69 -13.10
C CYS A 122 3.25 -5.77 -12.70
N LEU A 123 2.92 -4.77 -13.49
CA LEU A 123 1.91 -3.75 -13.16
C LEU A 123 0.51 -4.08 -13.66
N GLY A 124 0.34 -5.06 -14.54
CA GLY A 124 -0.95 -5.46 -15.10
C GLY A 124 -2.00 -5.90 -14.06
N PRO A 125 -3.29 -5.89 -14.43
CA PRO A 125 -4.36 -6.46 -13.61
C PRO A 125 -4.24 -7.98 -13.56
N THR A 126 -4.71 -8.58 -12.49
CA THR A 126 -4.68 -10.03 -12.29
C THR A 126 -6.07 -10.66 -12.21
N VAL A 127 -7.09 -9.85 -11.99
CA VAL A 127 -8.50 -10.26 -11.86
C VAL A 127 -9.41 -9.30 -12.65
N PRO A 128 -10.63 -9.72 -13.00
CA PRO A 128 -11.62 -8.83 -13.63
C PRO A 128 -12.02 -7.66 -12.71
N ASN A 129 -12.29 -6.50 -13.28
CA ASN A 129 -12.73 -5.30 -12.57
C ASN A 129 -11.82 -4.91 -11.39
N GLN A 130 -10.52 -5.14 -11.53
CA GLN A 130 -9.57 -4.84 -10.48
C GLN A 130 -9.44 -3.34 -10.24
N TYR A 131 -9.40 -2.94 -8.96
CA TYR A 131 -9.09 -1.56 -8.58
C TYR A 131 -7.65 -1.20 -8.99
N PRO A 132 -7.39 0.03 -9.47
CA PRO A 132 -6.03 0.48 -9.81
C PRO A 132 -5.06 0.30 -8.64
N LEU A 133 -3.80 0.01 -8.97
CA LEU A 133 -2.78 -0.20 -7.94
C LEU A 133 -2.55 1.07 -7.13
N THR A 134 -2.59 0.93 -5.80
CA THR A 134 -2.21 2.00 -4.88
C THR A 134 -0.69 2.19 -4.85
N PRO A 135 -0.15 3.33 -4.38
CA PRO A 135 1.31 3.53 -4.22
C PRO A 135 2.00 2.43 -3.39
N ALA A 136 1.34 1.92 -2.35
CA ALA A 136 1.87 0.82 -1.54
C ALA A 136 1.98 -0.49 -2.34
N GLN A 137 0.97 -0.81 -3.15
CA GLN A 137 0.97 -1.97 -4.03
C GLN A 137 2.02 -1.84 -5.15
N ILE A 138 2.20 -0.64 -5.70
CA ILE A 138 3.29 -0.34 -6.62
C ILE A 138 4.63 -0.64 -5.96
N SER A 139 4.87 -0.12 -4.76
CA SER A 139 6.12 -0.39 -4.01
C SER A 139 6.35 -1.89 -3.80
N ALA A 140 5.33 -2.62 -3.36
CA ALA A 140 5.43 -4.06 -3.11
C ALA A 140 5.77 -4.87 -4.38
N ARG A 141 5.39 -4.36 -5.56
CA ARG A 141 5.65 -5.02 -6.84
C ARG A 141 7.00 -4.65 -7.44
N ILE A 142 7.40 -3.39 -7.32
CA ILE A 142 8.58 -2.84 -7.99
C ILE A 142 9.86 -3.04 -7.17
N LEU A 143 9.82 -2.87 -5.84
CA LEU A 143 11.01 -2.98 -5.00
C LEU A 143 11.78 -4.30 -5.16
N PRO A 144 11.14 -5.48 -5.25
CA PRO A 144 11.87 -6.73 -5.49
C PRO A 144 12.65 -6.71 -6.81
N ILE A 145 12.05 -6.13 -7.87
CA ILE A 145 12.70 -6.03 -9.19
C ILE A 145 13.89 -5.09 -9.10
N VAL A 146 13.68 -3.87 -8.58
CA VAL A 146 14.74 -2.87 -8.42
C VAL A 146 15.91 -3.42 -7.59
N ASN A 147 15.62 -4.12 -6.48
CA ASN A 147 16.64 -4.70 -5.63
C ASN A 147 17.44 -5.85 -6.29
N ASP A 148 16.82 -6.57 -7.23
CA ASP A 148 17.51 -7.63 -7.98
C ASP A 148 18.50 -7.04 -8.98
N TYR A 149 18.17 -5.91 -9.60
CA TYR A 149 19.04 -5.23 -10.59
C TYR A 149 20.06 -4.28 -9.97
N CYS A 150 19.71 -3.63 -8.86
CA CYS A 150 20.55 -2.65 -8.18
C CYS A 150 20.71 -3.01 -6.69
N PRO A 151 21.39 -4.13 -6.37
CA PRO A 151 21.53 -4.57 -4.97
C PRO A 151 22.32 -3.59 -4.10
N GLU A 152 23.19 -2.79 -4.66
CA GLU A 152 23.94 -1.73 -3.98
C GLU A 152 23.11 -0.48 -3.67
N ASN A 153 22.05 -0.26 -4.43
CA ASN A 153 21.05 0.79 -4.18
C ASN A 153 19.88 0.30 -3.32
N ARG A 154 20.05 -0.83 -2.64
CA ARG A 154 19.07 -1.26 -1.63
C ARG A 154 18.76 -0.06 -0.78
N LEU A 155 17.53 0.45 -0.99
CA LEU A 155 17.05 1.68 -0.42
C LEU A 155 17.67 1.90 0.95
N SER A 156 18.56 2.85 0.97
CA SER A 156 19.22 3.55 2.07
C SER A 156 19.00 2.96 3.46
N GLU A 157 20.04 3.04 4.24
CA GLU A 157 19.99 2.98 5.69
C GLU A 157 18.62 3.46 6.21
N PRO A 158 18.02 2.74 7.17
CA PRO A 158 16.75 3.16 7.72
C PRO A 158 16.83 4.65 8.05
N PRO A 159 15.82 5.45 7.71
CA PRO A 159 15.90 6.88 7.91
C PRO A 159 16.30 7.14 9.37
N GLU A 160 17.33 7.97 9.56
CA GLU A 160 17.75 8.35 10.90
C GLU A 160 16.58 8.98 11.64
N THR A 161 16.56 8.75 12.94
CA THR A 161 15.55 9.39 13.79
C THR A 161 15.82 10.88 13.87
N HIS A 162 14.88 11.68 13.36
CA HIS A 162 14.98 13.15 13.37
C HIS A 162 13.83 13.76 14.18
N LEU A 163 14.16 14.76 14.98
CA LEU A 163 13.17 15.57 15.68
C LEU A 163 13.33 17.03 15.25
N HIS A 164 12.33 17.56 14.56
CA HIS A 164 12.23 18.98 14.27
C HIS A 164 11.24 19.66 15.21
N ILE A 165 11.66 20.75 15.84
CA ILE A 165 10.82 21.51 16.78
C ILE A 165 10.64 22.92 16.24
N LYS A 166 9.39 23.27 15.93
CA LYS A 166 8.99 24.62 15.51
C LYS A 166 8.19 25.29 16.62
N ARG A 167 8.60 26.48 17.04
CA ARG A 167 7.90 27.30 18.05
C ARG A 167 7.19 28.45 17.37
N SER A 168 5.97 28.71 17.81
CA SER A 168 5.21 29.92 17.52
C SER A 168 4.81 30.60 18.83
N GLU A 169 4.15 31.76 18.78
CA GLU A 169 3.74 32.49 19.99
C GLU A 169 2.90 31.66 20.96
N ASN A 170 2.04 30.78 20.44
CA ASN A 170 1.05 30.06 21.24
C ASN A 170 1.16 28.53 21.13
N SER A 171 2.12 28.00 20.39
CA SER A 171 2.24 26.56 20.20
C SER A 171 3.68 26.11 19.92
N THR A 172 3.94 24.85 20.25
CA THR A 172 5.17 24.16 19.80
C THR A 172 4.74 22.93 19.01
N THR A 173 5.24 22.83 17.78
CA THR A 173 5.03 21.68 16.90
C THR A 173 6.24 20.77 16.96
N PHE A 174 6.03 19.50 17.23
CA PHE A 174 7.04 18.45 17.18
C PHE A 174 6.80 17.59 15.94
N CYS A 175 7.78 17.54 15.05
CA CYS A 175 7.81 16.65 13.89
C CYS A 175 8.89 15.60 14.14
N LEU A 176 8.46 14.38 14.46
CA LEU A 176 9.34 13.23 14.68
C LEU A 176 9.30 12.33 13.46
N SER A 177 10.46 12.10 12.84
CA SER A 177 10.66 11.08 11.81
C SER A 177 11.44 9.93 12.41
N VAL A 178 10.91 8.72 12.25
CA VAL A 178 11.51 7.49 12.79
C VAL A 178 11.41 6.39 11.73
N PRO A 179 12.25 5.34 11.80
CA PRO A 179 12.09 4.16 10.97
C PRO A 179 10.67 3.57 11.07
N LEU A 180 10.23 2.90 10.00
CA LEU A 180 8.83 2.44 9.83
C LEU A 180 8.29 1.66 11.04
N LEU A 181 9.04 0.71 11.57
CA LEU A 181 8.57 -0.12 12.68
C LEU A 181 8.48 0.62 14.00
N GLU A 182 9.43 1.49 14.28
CA GLU A 182 9.36 2.40 15.43
C GLU A 182 8.14 3.32 15.31
N GLY A 183 7.87 3.84 14.10
CA GLY A 183 6.69 4.66 13.83
C GLY A 183 5.39 3.89 14.09
N GLN A 184 5.28 2.65 13.59
CA GLN A 184 4.12 1.78 13.84
C GLN A 184 3.95 1.44 15.33
N ALA A 185 5.04 1.21 16.05
CA ALA A 185 5.00 0.98 17.49
C ALA A 185 4.46 2.20 18.23
N ILE A 186 4.97 3.40 17.90
CA ILE A 186 4.54 4.66 18.48
C ILE A 186 3.05 4.93 18.17
N GLU A 187 2.63 4.79 16.91
CA GLU A 187 1.21 4.99 16.55
C GLU A 187 0.29 4.03 17.28
N LYS A 188 0.68 2.75 17.39
CA LYS A 188 -0.11 1.74 18.10
C LYS A 188 -0.18 2.04 19.60
N LEU A 189 0.91 2.53 20.19
CA LEU A 189 0.96 2.95 21.58
C LEU A 189 0.04 4.15 21.82
N ILE A 190 0.11 5.18 20.98
CA ILE A 190 -0.76 6.35 21.02
C ILE A 190 -2.24 5.92 20.91
N ALA A 191 -2.57 5.09 19.91
CA ALA A 191 -3.95 4.65 19.70
C ALA A 191 -4.49 3.80 20.86
N THR A 192 -3.64 2.99 21.49
CA THR A 192 -4.01 2.20 22.66
C THR A 192 -4.26 3.10 23.86
N THR A 193 -3.35 4.03 24.13
CA THR A 193 -3.49 5.02 25.22
C THR A 193 -4.75 5.87 25.03
N ALA A 194 -4.99 6.37 23.82
CA ALA A 194 -6.18 7.16 23.51
C ALA A 194 -7.48 6.41 23.85
N ARG A 195 -7.56 5.13 23.49
CA ARG A 195 -8.72 4.28 23.83
C ARG A 195 -8.83 3.99 25.31
N THR A 196 -7.72 3.67 25.97
CA THR A 196 -7.71 3.32 27.40
C THR A 196 -8.12 4.50 28.27
N HIS A 197 -7.67 5.69 27.94
CA HIS A 197 -7.94 6.91 28.71
C HIS A 197 -9.10 7.75 28.15
N ASN A 198 -9.73 7.33 27.06
CA ASN A 198 -10.80 8.04 26.35
C ASN A 198 -10.46 9.50 26.03
N VAL A 199 -9.28 9.71 25.44
CA VAL A 199 -8.74 11.02 25.07
C VAL A 199 -8.39 11.04 23.57
N SER A 200 -8.07 12.22 23.03
CA SER A 200 -7.57 12.37 21.67
C SER A 200 -6.18 11.75 21.51
N ALA A 201 -5.77 11.47 20.26
CA ALA A 201 -4.42 10.96 19.98
C ALA A 201 -3.32 11.95 20.42
N ALA A 202 -3.57 13.26 20.33
CA ALA A 202 -2.62 14.28 20.78
C ALA A 202 -2.45 14.27 22.30
N GLU A 203 -3.56 14.22 23.06
CA GLU A 203 -3.52 14.08 24.51
C GLU A 203 -2.89 12.76 24.96
N ALA A 204 -3.17 11.65 24.26
CA ALA A 204 -2.54 10.35 24.52
C ALA A 204 -1.02 10.41 24.36
N LEU A 205 -0.52 11.09 23.32
CA LEU A 205 0.93 11.30 23.12
C LEU A 205 1.53 12.12 24.27
N VAL A 206 0.85 13.18 24.72
CA VAL A 206 1.29 13.98 25.88
C VAL A 206 1.34 13.13 27.14
N LEU A 207 0.30 12.32 27.41
CA LEU A 207 0.29 11.40 28.56
C LEU A 207 1.46 10.42 28.55
N LEU A 208 1.78 9.85 27.37
CA LEU A 208 2.92 8.93 27.19
C LEU A 208 4.25 9.62 27.45
N ILE A 209 4.45 10.82 26.88
CA ILE A 209 5.69 11.60 27.05
C ILE A 209 5.90 12.03 28.51
N MET A 210 4.82 12.40 29.18
CA MET A 210 4.86 12.84 30.59
C MET A 210 4.90 11.67 31.59
N GLY A 211 4.91 10.42 31.13
CA GLY A 211 4.91 9.24 31.98
C GLY A 211 3.61 8.97 32.71
N ASN A 212 2.49 9.56 32.26
CA ASN A 212 1.19 9.42 32.89
C ASN A 212 0.29 8.32 32.26
N ALA A 213 0.89 7.42 31.45
CA ALA A 213 0.21 6.27 30.89
C ALA A 213 1.11 5.04 30.92
N ASP A 214 0.56 3.93 31.44
CA ASP A 214 1.18 2.61 31.42
C ASP A 214 0.37 1.69 30.50
N VAL A 215 0.87 1.45 29.31
CA VAL A 215 0.22 0.63 28.29
C VAL A 215 1.21 -0.29 27.62
N SER A 216 0.73 -1.49 27.25
CA SER A 216 1.50 -2.44 26.45
C SER A 216 0.87 -2.64 25.08
N ILE A 217 1.69 -2.93 24.09
CA ILE A 217 1.27 -3.24 22.72
C ILE A 217 1.89 -4.54 22.24
N THR A 218 1.21 -5.19 21.28
CA THR A 218 1.76 -6.32 20.54
C THR A 218 1.98 -5.92 19.09
N LEU A 219 3.19 -6.09 18.60
CA LEU A 219 3.54 -5.98 17.18
C LEU A 219 3.63 -7.37 16.58
N ASN A 220 2.95 -7.60 15.46
CA ASN A 220 3.06 -8.82 14.69
C ASN A 220 4.08 -8.64 13.57
N LEU A 221 5.11 -9.48 13.58
CA LEU A 221 6.12 -9.58 12.54
C LEU A 221 5.98 -10.95 11.88
N PHE A 222 6.13 -11.03 10.57
CA PHE A 222 5.88 -12.25 9.82
C PHE A 222 7.13 -12.70 9.07
N ARG A 223 7.35 -14.00 9.01
CA ARG A 223 8.43 -14.64 8.25
C ARG A 223 7.97 -15.98 7.70
N HIS A 224 8.54 -16.41 6.58
CA HIS A 224 8.28 -17.73 6.03
C HIS A 224 8.80 -18.81 6.99
N ALA A 225 7.97 -19.78 7.36
CA ALA A 225 8.32 -20.78 8.38
C ALA A 225 9.49 -21.68 7.94
N ASP A 226 9.54 -22.02 6.66
CA ASP A 226 10.53 -22.94 6.08
C ASP A 226 11.82 -22.22 5.64
N ASN A 227 11.92 -20.90 5.82
CA ASN A 227 13.11 -20.12 5.50
C ASN A 227 13.48 -19.21 6.68
N PRO A 228 14.36 -19.69 7.59
CA PRO A 228 14.79 -18.92 8.76
C PRO A 228 15.63 -17.67 8.42
N ASP A 229 16.17 -17.61 7.20
CA ASP A 229 16.97 -16.46 6.73
C ASP A 229 16.12 -15.45 5.96
N ALA A 230 14.82 -15.73 5.74
CA ALA A 230 13.94 -14.79 5.09
C ALA A 230 13.80 -13.50 5.92
N PRO A 231 13.74 -12.34 5.27
CA PRO A 231 13.54 -11.07 5.95
C PRO A 231 12.18 -11.06 6.66
N LEU A 232 12.09 -10.29 7.74
CA LEU A 232 10.81 -10.04 8.41
C LEU A 232 9.93 -9.15 7.54
N VAL A 233 8.64 -9.38 7.64
CA VAL A 233 7.60 -8.55 7.03
C VAL A 233 6.76 -7.92 8.13
N ALA A 234 6.60 -6.61 8.10
CA ALA A 234 5.75 -5.86 9.01
C ALA A 234 4.79 -4.98 8.21
N ALA A 235 3.50 -5.09 8.47
CA ALA A 235 2.44 -4.33 7.78
C ALA A 235 2.60 -4.30 6.24
N GLY A 236 2.99 -5.43 5.64
CA GLY A 236 3.21 -5.55 4.20
C GLY A 236 4.56 -5.06 3.68
N THR A 237 5.40 -4.47 4.51
CA THR A 237 6.74 -4.02 4.14
C THR A 237 7.78 -5.08 4.51
N ILE A 238 8.65 -5.40 3.58
CA ILE A 238 9.81 -6.27 3.80
C ILE A 238 10.89 -5.43 4.47
N LEU A 239 11.40 -5.90 5.62
CA LEU A 239 12.48 -5.24 6.33
C LEU A 239 13.83 -5.57 5.70
N ASP A 240 14.74 -4.62 5.74
CA ASP A 240 16.15 -4.86 5.45
C ASP A 240 16.79 -5.80 6.47
N GLU A 241 18.00 -6.28 6.19
CA GLU A 241 18.71 -7.25 7.00
C GLU A 241 19.01 -6.71 8.41
N GLN A 242 19.42 -5.45 8.52
CA GLN A 242 19.77 -4.81 9.79
C GLN A 242 18.51 -4.64 10.66
N SER A 243 17.43 -4.14 10.09
CA SER A 243 16.13 -4.02 10.77
C SER A 243 15.58 -5.39 11.16
N THR A 244 15.70 -6.39 10.27
CA THR A 244 15.30 -7.77 10.56
C THR A 244 16.03 -8.31 11.78
N LYS A 245 17.35 -8.18 11.84
CA LYS A 245 18.16 -8.62 12.98
C LYS A 245 17.78 -7.89 14.27
N LYS A 246 17.72 -6.55 14.22
CA LYS A 246 17.32 -5.69 15.36
C LYS A 246 15.97 -6.09 15.96
N TRP A 247 14.99 -6.45 15.12
CA TRP A 247 13.66 -6.80 15.59
C TRP A 247 13.52 -8.26 15.98
N LEU A 248 14.28 -9.18 15.39
CA LEU A 248 14.34 -10.58 15.84
C LEU A 248 14.81 -10.69 17.28
N ASP A 249 15.79 -9.89 17.69
CA ASP A 249 16.30 -9.86 19.08
C ASP A 249 15.22 -9.39 20.09
N LYS A 250 14.16 -8.75 19.63
CA LYS A 250 13.04 -8.26 20.45
C LYS A 250 11.83 -9.18 20.45
N VAL A 251 11.85 -10.26 19.67
CA VAL A 251 10.72 -11.19 19.59
C VAL A 251 10.57 -11.94 20.91
N THR A 252 9.40 -11.82 21.53
CA THR A 252 9.08 -12.49 22.79
C THR A 252 8.33 -13.79 22.60
N HIS A 253 7.59 -13.93 21.50
CA HIS A 253 6.79 -15.11 21.20
C HIS A 253 6.76 -15.39 19.71
N THR A 254 6.82 -16.66 19.34
CA THR A 254 6.65 -17.13 17.96
C THR A 254 5.46 -18.07 17.86
N ARG A 255 4.75 -18.03 16.74
CA ARG A 255 3.67 -18.97 16.44
C ARG A 255 3.58 -19.22 14.94
N THR A 256 3.19 -20.42 14.56
CA THR A 256 2.81 -20.72 13.17
C THR A 256 1.37 -20.26 12.95
N LEU A 257 1.13 -19.54 11.85
CA LEU A 257 -0.20 -19.06 11.47
C LEU A 257 -0.81 -20.00 10.43
N ALA A 258 -2.05 -20.39 10.68
CA ALA A 258 -2.86 -21.20 9.76
C ALA A 258 -4.32 -20.71 9.76
N PRO A 259 -5.08 -20.97 8.70
CA PRO A 259 -6.52 -20.76 8.71
C PRO A 259 -7.18 -21.47 9.89
N SER A 260 -8.06 -20.78 10.60
CA SER A 260 -8.73 -21.35 11.79
C SER A 260 -10.07 -20.68 12.05
N GLY A 261 -10.92 -21.38 12.81
CA GLY A 261 -12.22 -20.90 13.25
C GLY A 261 -12.36 -20.93 14.78
N THR A 262 -13.35 -20.20 15.29
CA THR A 262 -13.79 -20.25 16.68
C THR A 262 -15.31 -20.15 16.75
N SER A 263 -15.92 -20.70 17.79
CA SER A 263 -17.34 -20.51 18.08
C SER A 263 -17.68 -19.16 18.73
N SER A 264 -16.67 -18.41 19.15
CA SER A 264 -16.84 -17.07 19.72
C SER A 264 -17.10 -16.03 18.61
N TYR A 265 -17.91 -15.01 18.91
CA TYR A 265 -18.06 -13.85 18.05
C TYR A 265 -16.72 -13.12 17.82
N SER A 266 -15.94 -12.96 18.89
CA SER A 266 -14.66 -12.25 18.82
C SER A 266 -13.56 -13.16 18.28
N PRO A 267 -12.80 -12.73 17.27
CA PRO A 267 -11.64 -13.46 16.76
C PRO A 267 -10.55 -13.61 17.80
N THR A 268 -9.85 -14.75 17.79
CA THR A 268 -8.67 -14.99 18.62
C THR A 268 -7.48 -14.13 18.17
N ALA A 269 -6.48 -13.96 19.04
CA ALA A 269 -5.25 -13.26 18.69
C ALA A 269 -4.49 -13.91 17.51
N ALA A 270 -4.58 -15.24 17.37
CA ALA A 270 -4.00 -15.96 16.24
C ALA A 270 -4.73 -15.67 14.92
N GLN A 271 -6.06 -15.64 14.96
CA GLN A 271 -6.88 -15.26 13.80
C GLN A 271 -6.62 -13.81 13.40
N ARG A 272 -6.53 -12.87 14.38
CA ARG A 272 -6.16 -11.48 14.11
C ARG A 272 -4.81 -11.39 13.39
N ALA A 273 -3.79 -12.05 13.92
CA ALA A 273 -2.45 -12.03 13.31
C ALA A 273 -2.46 -12.62 11.90
N TYR A 274 -3.25 -13.70 11.65
CA TYR A 274 -3.41 -14.28 10.32
C TYR A 274 -4.04 -13.29 9.34
N ILE A 275 -5.12 -12.62 9.76
CA ILE A 275 -5.86 -11.67 8.91
C ILE A 275 -4.98 -10.43 8.65
N GLU A 276 -4.28 -9.91 9.65
CA GLU A 276 -3.32 -8.82 9.50
C GLU A 276 -2.20 -9.17 8.50
N ALA A 277 -1.69 -10.41 8.54
CA ALA A 277 -0.68 -10.89 7.60
C ALA A 277 -1.21 -11.13 6.17
N ARG A 278 -2.50 -11.41 6.03
CA ARG A 278 -3.13 -11.60 4.72
C ARG A 278 -3.53 -10.28 4.08
N ASP A 279 -4.19 -9.39 4.83
CA ASP A 279 -4.87 -8.20 4.29
C ASP A 279 -3.99 -6.94 4.34
N VAL A 280 -3.12 -6.80 5.34
CA VAL A 280 -2.18 -5.68 5.57
C VAL A 280 -2.84 -4.34 5.83
N HIS A 281 -3.93 -4.03 5.15
CA HIS A 281 -4.71 -2.79 5.25
C HIS A 281 -6.20 -3.07 5.08
N CYS A 282 -7.03 -2.03 5.23
CA CYS A 282 -8.46 -2.09 4.96
C CYS A 282 -8.72 -2.67 3.55
N ARG A 283 -9.65 -3.61 3.46
CA ARG A 283 -9.98 -4.34 2.22
C ARG A 283 -10.93 -3.59 1.30
N PHE A 284 -11.51 -2.48 1.77
CA PHE A 284 -12.36 -1.65 0.92
C PHE A 284 -11.55 -1.04 -0.23
N PRO A 285 -12.12 -0.94 -1.46
CA PRO A 285 -11.44 -0.39 -2.64
C PRO A 285 -10.79 0.96 -2.37
N GLY A 286 -9.51 1.10 -2.75
CA GLY A 286 -8.74 2.34 -2.63
C GLY A 286 -8.35 2.75 -1.21
N CYS A 287 -8.71 1.97 -0.19
CA CYS A 287 -8.36 2.30 1.19
C CYS A 287 -7.01 1.69 1.61
N SER A 288 -6.11 2.50 2.12
CA SER A 288 -4.78 2.10 2.60
C SER A 288 -4.61 2.21 4.12
N VAL A 289 -5.71 2.32 4.89
CA VAL A 289 -5.63 2.37 6.36
C VAL A 289 -5.01 1.07 6.88
N PRO A 290 -3.87 1.13 7.61
CA PRO A 290 -3.09 -0.05 7.97
C PRO A 290 -3.84 -0.96 8.97
N ALA A 291 -3.48 -2.24 8.97
CA ALA A 291 -4.13 -3.31 9.73
C ALA A 291 -4.36 -2.98 11.21
N TYR A 292 -3.35 -2.38 11.87
CA TYR A 292 -3.44 -2.04 13.30
C TYR A 292 -4.48 -0.94 13.63
N ARG A 293 -5.00 -0.23 12.62
CA ARG A 293 -6.08 0.76 12.71
C ARG A 293 -7.42 0.24 12.19
N CYS A 294 -7.48 -1.02 11.82
CA CYS A 294 -8.68 -1.67 11.31
C CYS A 294 -9.36 -2.54 12.35
N ASP A 295 -10.68 -2.60 12.24
CA ASP A 295 -11.49 -3.62 12.89
C ASP A 295 -11.40 -4.93 12.08
N ILE A 296 -11.61 -6.09 12.73
CA ILE A 296 -11.91 -7.33 12.03
C ILE A 296 -13.42 -7.41 11.87
N ASP A 297 -13.88 -7.51 10.65
CA ASP A 297 -15.30 -7.61 10.31
C ASP A 297 -15.63 -8.98 9.70
N HIS A 298 -16.88 -9.43 9.92
CA HIS A 298 -17.42 -10.64 9.31
C HIS A 298 -17.94 -10.31 7.90
N ILE A 299 -17.42 -10.96 6.86
CA ILE A 299 -17.89 -10.81 5.48
C ILE A 299 -19.38 -11.20 5.42
N HIS A 300 -19.70 -12.43 5.76
CA HIS A 300 -21.07 -12.84 6.07
C HIS A 300 -21.33 -12.62 7.56
N ARG A 301 -22.33 -11.82 7.87
CA ARG A 301 -22.63 -11.34 9.25
C ARG A 301 -22.81 -12.51 10.22
N TYR A 302 -22.24 -12.34 11.42
CA TYR A 302 -22.35 -13.35 12.49
C TYR A 302 -23.78 -13.59 12.93
N ASP A 303 -24.59 -12.53 13.07
CA ASP A 303 -26.00 -12.58 13.40
C ASP A 303 -26.86 -13.25 12.31
N GLY A 304 -26.36 -13.35 11.08
CA GLY A 304 -26.92 -14.11 9.97
C GLY A 304 -26.37 -15.55 9.88
N GLY A 305 -25.63 -16.03 10.88
CA GLY A 305 -25.04 -17.38 10.89
C GLY A 305 -23.66 -17.51 10.27
N GLY A 306 -23.02 -16.39 9.94
CA GLY A 306 -21.64 -16.39 9.42
C GLY A 306 -20.63 -16.82 10.49
N PRO A 307 -19.69 -17.74 10.17
CA PRO A 307 -18.74 -18.24 11.15
C PRO A 307 -17.64 -17.22 11.47
N THR A 308 -17.12 -17.23 12.69
CA THR A 308 -15.86 -16.55 13.02
C THR A 308 -14.70 -17.45 12.58
N HIS A 309 -14.45 -17.45 11.28
CA HIS A 309 -13.38 -18.18 10.61
C HIS A 309 -12.55 -17.22 9.75
N THR A 310 -11.24 -17.45 9.65
CA THR A 310 -10.34 -16.57 8.90
C THR A 310 -10.78 -16.33 7.46
N ASP A 311 -11.49 -17.25 6.84
CA ASP A 311 -12.02 -17.09 5.48
C ASP A 311 -13.30 -16.24 5.42
N ASN A 312 -13.98 -16.03 6.54
CA ASN A 312 -15.15 -15.15 6.66
C ASN A 312 -14.83 -13.81 7.35
N LEU A 313 -13.57 -13.54 7.62
CA LEU A 313 -13.12 -12.33 8.30
C LEU A 313 -12.21 -11.51 7.42
N HIS A 314 -12.31 -10.19 7.50
CA HIS A 314 -11.41 -9.25 6.82
C HIS A 314 -11.15 -7.98 7.65
N LEU A 315 -10.19 -7.17 7.19
CA LEU A 315 -9.87 -5.89 7.81
C LEU A 315 -10.68 -4.76 7.18
N LEU A 316 -11.41 -4.03 7.99
CA LEU A 316 -12.04 -2.78 7.61
C LEU A 316 -11.67 -1.65 8.56
N CYS A 317 -11.28 -0.50 8.03
CA CYS A 317 -11.15 0.68 8.86
C CYS A 317 -12.53 1.10 9.41
N ARG A 318 -12.55 1.86 10.50
CA ARG A 318 -13.81 2.24 11.18
C ARG A 318 -14.84 2.88 10.27
N HIS A 319 -14.39 3.65 9.27
CA HIS A 319 -15.27 4.27 8.29
C HIS A 319 -15.96 3.21 7.40
N HIS A 320 -15.18 2.35 6.76
CA HIS A 320 -15.71 1.34 5.84
C HIS A 320 -16.47 0.21 6.54
N HIS A 321 -16.08 -0.12 7.77
CA HIS A 321 -16.86 -1.01 8.62
C HIS A 321 -18.28 -0.46 8.87
N LYS A 322 -18.40 0.84 9.16
CA LYS A 322 -19.71 1.49 9.32
C LYS A 322 -20.51 1.50 8.02
N LEU A 323 -19.90 1.79 6.88
CA LEU A 323 -20.58 1.79 5.57
C LEU A 323 -21.15 0.41 5.23
N LYS A 324 -20.37 -0.66 5.44
CA LYS A 324 -20.83 -2.03 5.23
C LYS A 324 -21.94 -2.40 6.21
N THR A 325 -21.79 -2.07 7.51
CA THR A 325 -22.81 -2.34 8.53
C THR A 325 -24.11 -1.62 8.23
N ALA A 326 -24.05 -0.39 7.71
CA ALA A 326 -25.22 0.38 7.28
C ALA A 326 -25.88 -0.15 6.00
N GLY A 327 -25.31 -1.17 5.35
CA GLY A 327 -25.83 -1.74 4.11
C GLY A 327 -25.62 -0.87 2.89
N ALA A 328 -24.70 0.10 2.91
CA ALA A 328 -24.37 0.91 1.75
C ALA A 328 -23.53 0.14 0.72
N TRP A 329 -22.74 -0.81 1.20
CA TRP A 329 -21.92 -1.71 0.39
C TRP A 329 -22.06 -3.14 0.88
N ASP A 330 -22.08 -4.06 -0.08
CA ASP A 330 -21.98 -5.51 0.15
C ASP A 330 -20.64 -6.04 -0.37
N VAL A 331 -20.23 -7.21 0.12
CA VAL A 331 -18.96 -7.83 -0.25
C VAL A 331 -19.10 -9.34 -0.39
N THR A 332 -18.56 -9.86 -1.48
CA THR A 332 -18.42 -11.29 -1.73
C THR A 332 -16.96 -11.66 -1.81
N ARG A 333 -16.53 -12.65 -1.01
CA ARG A 333 -15.17 -13.20 -1.05
C ARG A 333 -15.14 -14.49 -1.86
N TYR A 334 -14.06 -14.63 -2.64
CA TYR A 334 -13.77 -15.83 -3.42
C TYR A 334 -12.70 -16.70 -2.74
N PRO A 335 -12.56 -17.99 -3.16
CA PRO A 335 -11.61 -18.93 -2.55
C PRO A 335 -10.15 -18.49 -2.63
N ASP A 336 -9.79 -17.61 -3.56
CA ASP A 336 -8.47 -17.01 -3.69
C ASP A 336 -8.24 -15.79 -2.79
N SER A 337 -9.21 -15.47 -1.92
CA SER A 337 -9.25 -14.31 -1.04
C SER A 337 -9.40 -12.97 -1.76
N SER A 338 -9.73 -12.94 -3.06
CA SER A 338 -10.22 -11.73 -3.70
C SER A 338 -11.62 -11.38 -3.19
N GLU A 339 -11.96 -10.10 -3.19
CA GLU A 339 -13.24 -9.58 -2.72
C GLU A 339 -13.86 -8.68 -3.77
N THR A 340 -15.09 -9.00 -4.19
CA THR A 340 -15.90 -8.08 -4.99
C THR A 340 -16.83 -7.31 -4.08
N TRP A 341 -16.68 -6.00 -4.12
CA TRP A 341 -17.50 -5.02 -3.44
C TRP A 341 -18.59 -4.52 -4.36
N SER A 342 -19.81 -4.42 -3.87
CA SER A 342 -20.98 -3.99 -4.63
C SER A 342 -21.65 -2.83 -3.91
N SER A 343 -21.78 -1.71 -4.58
CA SER A 343 -22.58 -0.56 -4.09
C SER A 343 -24.06 -0.90 -4.19
N ILE A 344 -24.78 -0.74 -3.09
CA ILE A 344 -26.23 -1.00 -3.06
C ILE A 344 -26.97 0.15 -3.75
N ASN A 345 -26.40 1.35 -3.78
CA ASN A 345 -27.04 2.52 -4.35
C ASN A 345 -27.13 2.50 -5.88
N ASP A 346 -26.05 2.11 -6.55
CA ASP A 346 -25.94 2.19 -8.02
C ASP A 346 -25.55 0.86 -8.69
N GLY A 347 -25.33 -0.20 -7.90
CA GLY A 347 -24.95 -1.52 -8.40
C GLY A 347 -23.51 -1.62 -8.92
N HIS A 348 -22.70 -0.57 -8.74
CA HIS A 348 -21.30 -0.59 -9.15
C HIS A 348 -20.52 -1.67 -8.40
N THR A 349 -19.66 -2.41 -9.11
CA THR A 349 -18.86 -3.48 -8.54
C THR A 349 -17.38 -3.28 -8.80
N VAL A 350 -16.55 -3.61 -7.81
CA VAL A 350 -15.10 -3.51 -7.92
C VAL A 350 -14.43 -4.63 -7.13
N THR A 351 -13.37 -5.20 -7.69
CA THR A 351 -12.66 -6.31 -7.05
C THR A 351 -11.32 -5.85 -6.47
N THR A 352 -11.07 -6.26 -5.23
CA THR A 352 -9.80 -6.05 -4.53
C THR A 352 -9.12 -7.38 -4.24
N VAL A 353 -7.78 -7.37 -4.22
CA VAL A 353 -6.96 -8.54 -3.88
C VAL A 353 -6.19 -8.26 -2.58
N ALA A 354 -5.89 -9.32 -1.83
CA ALA A 354 -5.04 -9.21 -0.65
C ALA A 354 -3.56 -9.12 -1.08
N ASP A 355 -2.76 -8.34 -0.34
CA ASP A 355 -1.38 -8.05 -0.70
C ASP A 355 -0.35 -8.54 0.34
N GLY A 356 -0.82 -9.10 1.44
CA GLY A 356 0.05 -9.50 2.53
C GLY A 356 0.82 -10.80 2.28
N PRO A 357 1.80 -11.12 3.13
CA PRO A 357 2.62 -12.33 3.01
C PRO A 357 1.81 -13.64 3.07
N LEU A 358 0.64 -13.64 3.69
CA LEU A 358 -0.30 -14.77 3.72
C LEU A 358 -1.44 -14.64 2.69
N ALA A 359 -1.38 -13.68 1.77
CA ALA A 359 -2.33 -13.62 0.66
C ALA A 359 -2.24 -14.90 -0.17
N ARG A 360 -3.37 -15.57 -0.34
CA ARG A 360 -3.43 -16.78 -1.17
C ARG A 360 -3.21 -16.40 -2.63
N PRO A 361 -2.56 -17.28 -3.41
CA PRO A 361 -2.57 -17.12 -4.86
C PRO A 361 -4.02 -17.07 -5.34
N THR A 362 -4.33 -16.17 -6.26
CA THR A 362 -5.65 -16.14 -6.90
C THR A 362 -5.98 -17.47 -7.54
N PHE A 363 -7.26 -17.73 -7.80
CA PHE A 363 -7.68 -18.99 -8.47
C PHE A 363 -6.93 -19.19 -9.80
N ALA A 364 -6.73 -18.12 -10.57
CA ALA A 364 -5.93 -18.14 -11.78
C ALA A 364 -4.45 -18.50 -11.52
N GLN A 365 -3.92 -18.24 -10.34
CA GLN A 365 -2.57 -18.65 -9.93
C GLN A 365 -2.44 -20.14 -9.57
N ARG A 366 -3.54 -20.86 -9.40
CA ARG A 366 -3.53 -22.30 -9.07
C ARG A 366 -3.74 -23.21 -10.27
N LEU A 367 -4.23 -22.67 -11.38
CA LEU A 367 -4.58 -23.45 -12.56
C LEU A 367 -3.42 -23.67 -13.55
N ARG A 368 -2.19 -23.37 -13.16
CA ARG A 368 -0.98 -23.64 -14.00
C ARG A 368 -0.11 -24.70 -13.37
#